data_67695632f1f59165997eced4290197e4
#
_entry.id   67695632f1f59165997eced4290197e4
#
_cell.length_a   1.000
_cell.length_b   1.000
_cell.length_c   1.000
_cell.angle_alpha   90.00
_cell.angle_beta   90.00
_cell.angle_gamma   90.00
#
_symmetry.space_group_name_H-M   'P 1'
#
loop_
_entity.id
_entity.type
_entity.pdbx_description
1 polymer ?
#
loop_
_entity_poly.entity_id
_entity_poly.type
_entity_poly.pdbx_seq_one_letter_code
_entity_poly.pdbx_strand_id
1 'polypeptide(L)'
;PIFDHGSQDPFFIGLDMGKICHVTIGFASSMTNVKTVLFETVKAEELEARLPFYFSKFNIKMGFIDRLPLITTSESVRDKSNKVIMPMQYELTSGGQMLTPKTDEYGNLSYVAAHRTMHLDRLASAVRSGFVEFSGYGSQKDTIIQHLRAMVRELKSDNSGTEKVPMWVKKDKNDHYFHSLSYLYQAVIQYYNGCSFLDDQGYNSTIFLGGMDNFLVPSNSLTLIGRK
;
A
#
# COMPACT_ATOMS: atom_id res chain seq x y z
N PRO A 1 6.36 23.34 -1.50
CA PRO A 1 5.11 23.75 -2.14
C PRO A 1 4.01 23.72 -1.09
N ILE A 2 3.36 24.87 -0.89
CA ILE A 2 2.18 24.99 -0.05
C ILE A 2 1.05 24.41 -0.91
N PHE A 3 0.54 23.24 -0.53
CA PHE A 3 -0.66 22.70 -1.17
C PHE A 3 -1.82 23.60 -0.72
N ASP A 4 -2.45 24.25 -1.69
CA ASP A 4 -3.59 25.13 -1.45
C ASP A 4 -4.75 24.29 -0.91
N HIS A 5 -5.30 24.71 0.22
CA HIS A 5 -6.40 24.01 0.92
C HIS A 5 -7.74 24.01 0.14
N GLY A 6 -7.76 24.51 -1.10
CA GLY A 6 -8.89 24.49 -2.02
C GLY A 6 -8.86 23.37 -3.04
N SER A 7 -7.78 22.57 -3.09
CA SER A 7 -7.68 21.47 -4.04
C SER A 7 -8.65 20.35 -3.66
N GLN A 8 -9.58 20.04 -4.55
CA GLN A 8 -10.45 18.85 -4.45
C GLN A 8 -9.72 17.57 -4.84
N ASP A 9 -8.42 17.67 -5.06
CA ASP A 9 -7.57 16.57 -5.50
C ASP A 9 -7.58 15.43 -4.47
N PRO A 10 -7.72 14.16 -4.91
CA PRO A 10 -7.75 13.03 -4.00
C PRO A 10 -6.34 12.69 -3.50
N PHE A 11 -6.22 12.58 -2.17
CA PHE A 11 -5.02 12.07 -1.50
C PHE A 11 -5.25 10.66 -0.99
N PHE A 12 -4.16 9.94 -0.85
CA PHE A 12 -4.12 8.56 -0.41
C PHE A 12 -3.05 8.39 0.66
N ILE A 13 -3.27 7.43 1.57
CA ILE A 13 -2.35 7.18 2.67
C ILE A 13 -2.01 5.69 2.78
N GLY A 14 -0.75 5.40 3.03
CA GLY A 14 -0.27 4.07 3.36
C GLY A 14 0.52 4.10 4.67
N LEU A 15 0.26 3.13 5.53
CA LEU A 15 0.83 3.06 6.87
C LEU A 15 1.42 1.66 7.11
N ASP A 16 2.73 1.60 7.34
CA ASP A 16 3.42 0.37 7.73
C ASP A 16 3.62 0.35 9.25
N MET A 17 3.01 -0.63 9.92
CA MET A 17 2.91 -0.69 11.37
C MET A 17 4.11 -1.37 12.03
N GLY A 18 4.57 -0.77 13.10
CA GLY A 18 5.58 -1.27 14.02
C GLY A 18 5.55 -0.44 15.31
N LYS A 19 6.56 -0.53 16.16
CA LYS A 19 6.73 0.43 17.26
C LYS A 19 6.81 1.88 16.74
N ILE A 20 7.42 2.04 15.58
CA ILE A 20 7.40 3.25 14.77
C ILE A 20 6.60 2.93 13.51
N CYS A 21 5.52 3.66 13.28
CA CYS A 21 4.73 3.59 12.09
C CYS A 21 5.35 4.49 11.00
N HIS A 22 5.50 3.95 9.79
CA HIS A 22 5.96 4.71 8.63
C HIS A 22 4.76 5.11 7.79
N VAL A 23 4.58 6.40 7.62
CA VAL A 23 3.45 7.01 6.92
C VAL A 23 3.93 7.55 5.58
N THR A 24 3.21 7.19 4.52
CA THR A 24 3.39 7.79 3.20
C THR A 24 2.05 8.36 2.74
N ILE A 25 2.02 9.66 2.39
CA ILE A 25 0.85 10.32 1.79
C ILE A 25 1.22 10.76 0.38
N GLY A 26 0.30 10.55 -0.55
CA GLY A 26 0.44 10.96 -1.94
C GLY A 26 -0.87 11.44 -2.53
N PHE A 27 -0.73 12.30 -3.51
CA PHE A 27 -1.79 12.71 -4.44
C PHE A 27 -1.78 11.79 -5.64
N ALA A 28 -2.94 11.51 -6.23
CA ALA A 28 -3.03 10.83 -7.50
C ALA A 28 -4.17 11.39 -8.34
N SER A 29 -3.89 11.69 -9.62
CA SER A 29 -4.92 12.03 -10.61
C SER A 29 -5.38 10.82 -11.42
N SER A 30 -4.65 9.72 -11.33
CA SER A 30 -4.96 8.41 -11.93
C SER A 30 -4.08 7.32 -11.32
N MET A 31 -4.31 6.06 -11.69
CA MET A 31 -3.45 4.93 -11.29
C MET A 31 -2.01 5.02 -11.84
N THR A 32 -1.79 5.81 -12.88
CA THR A 32 -0.49 5.98 -13.53
C THR A 32 0.17 7.33 -13.27
N ASN A 33 -0.46 8.17 -12.44
CA ASN A 33 0.07 9.48 -12.07
C ASN A 33 -0.12 9.70 -10.58
N VAL A 34 0.84 9.23 -9.82
CA VAL A 34 0.89 9.28 -8.36
C VAL A 34 2.10 10.09 -7.93
N LYS A 35 1.90 11.06 -7.05
CA LYS A 35 2.97 11.88 -6.50
C LYS A 35 2.98 11.82 -4.99
N THR A 36 4.06 11.36 -4.39
CA THR A 36 4.21 11.40 -2.93
C THR A 36 4.37 12.84 -2.46
N VAL A 37 3.80 13.18 -1.31
CA VAL A 37 3.85 14.54 -0.75
C VAL A 37 4.36 14.57 0.69
N LEU A 38 4.30 13.44 1.39
CA LEU A 38 4.76 13.32 2.77
C LEU A 38 5.33 11.92 3.01
N PHE A 39 6.49 11.89 3.66
CA PHE A 39 7.03 10.72 4.34
C PHE A 39 7.28 11.11 5.80
N GLU A 40 6.70 10.39 6.73
CA GLU A 40 6.78 10.67 8.17
C GLU A 40 6.91 9.38 8.96
N THR A 41 7.56 9.46 10.11
CA THR A 41 7.55 8.40 11.13
C THR A 41 6.83 8.88 12.36
N VAL A 42 5.93 8.04 12.89
CA VAL A 42 5.11 8.34 14.07
C VAL A 42 5.19 7.14 15.02
N LYS A 43 5.29 7.37 16.32
CA LYS A 43 5.16 6.26 17.27
C LYS A 43 3.75 5.67 17.17
N ALA A 44 3.65 4.34 17.29
CA ALA A 44 2.36 3.67 17.18
C ALA A 44 1.32 4.21 18.17
N GLU A 45 1.75 4.54 19.38
CA GLU A 45 0.91 5.13 20.45
C GLU A 45 0.39 6.55 20.13
N GLU A 46 1.08 7.27 19.25
CA GLU A 46 0.75 8.65 18.84
C GLU A 46 -0.07 8.68 17.52
N LEU A 47 -0.14 7.56 16.80
CA LEU A 47 -0.73 7.51 15.45
C LEU A 47 -2.17 7.98 15.41
N GLU A 48 -2.99 7.52 16.36
CA GLU A 48 -4.40 7.88 16.41
C GLU A 48 -4.61 9.38 16.66
N ALA A 49 -3.79 9.98 17.51
CA ALA A 49 -3.82 11.42 17.75
C ALA A 49 -3.32 12.23 16.53
N ARG A 50 -2.54 11.60 15.65
CA ARG A 50 -2.02 12.22 14.43
C ARG A 50 -3.03 12.23 13.27
N LEU A 51 -4.02 11.33 13.25
CA LEU A 51 -5.00 11.23 12.16
C LEU A 51 -5.75 12.54 11.86
N PRO A 52 -6.28 13.29 12.84
CA PRO A 52 -6.95 14.56 12.57
C PRO A 52 -6.08 15.57 11.81
N PHE A 53 -4.78 15.59 12.09
CA PHE A 53 -3.84 16.42 11.35
C PHE A 53 -3.76 16.01 9.87
N TYR A 54 -3.65 14.71 9.56
CA TYR A 54 -3.61 14.25 8.17
C TYR A 54 -4.90 14.58 7.43
N PHE A 55 -6.05 14.30 8.02
CA PHE A 55 -7.36 14.60 7.42
C PHE A 55 -7.64 16.11 7.28
N SER A 56 -7.07 16.95 8.15
CA SER A 56 -7.21 18.41 8.02
C SER A 56 -6.30 19.01 6.93
N LYS A 57 -5.20 18.35 6.61
CA LYS A 57 -4.20 18.82 5.65
C LYS A 57 -4.40 18.26 4.25
N PHE A 58 -4.95 17.06 4.15
CA PHE A 58 -5.07 16.32 2.90
C PHE A 58 -6.49 15.78 2.76
N ASN A 59 -7.06 15.93 1.56
CA ASN A 59 -8.36 15.36 1.22
C ASN A 59 -8.22 13.84 1.01
N ILE A 60 -7.93 13.11 2.10
CA ILE A 60 -7.66 11.66 2.05
C ILE A 60 -8.95 10.93 1.69
N LYS A 61 -8.94 10.21 0.57
CA LYS A 61 -10.07 9.46 0.03
C LYS A 61 -10.02 7.99 0.40
N MET A 62 -8.85 7.41 0.51
CA MET A 62 -8.65 6.00 0.82
C MET A 62 -7.23 5.76 1.35
N GLY A 63 -7.08 4.74 2.19
CA GLY A 63 -5.78 4.29 2.68
C GLY A 63 -5.80 2.84 3.13
N PHE A 64 -4.59 2.29 3.29
CA PHE A 64 -4.38 1.02 3.95
C PHE A 64 -3.34 1.14 5.05
N ILE A 65 -3.54 0.36 6.11
CA ILE A 65 -2.63 0.23 7.24
C ILE A 65 -2.26 -1.25 7.41
N ASP A 66 -0.99 -1.57 7.65
CA ASP A 66 -0.62 -2.93 8.03
C ASP A 66 -1.39 -3.34 9.28
N ARG A 67 -2.07 -4.49 9.22
CA ARG A 67 -2.83 -5.03 10.35
C ARG A 67 -1.91 -5.53 11.46
N LEU A 68 -0.75 -6.07 11.08
CA LEU A 68 0.20 -6.65 12.02
C LEU A 68 1.40 -5.71 12.27
N PRO A 69 2.04 -5.77 13.43
CA PRO A 69 1.74 -6.65 14.58
C PRO A 69 0.68 -6.09 15.54
N LEU A 70 0.17 -4.86 15.32
CA LEU A 70 -0.68 -4.15 16.27
C LEU A 70 -2.14 -4.11 15.80
N ILE A 71 -2.83 -5.26 15.85
CA ILE A 71 -4.21 -5.44 15.36
C ILE A 71 -5.15 -4.39 15.95
N THR A 72 -5.17 -4.23 17.27
CA THR A 72 -6.06 -3.28 17.95
C THR A 72 -5.85 -1.84 17.47
N THR A 73 -4.60 -1.43 17.27
CA THR A 73 -4.30 -0.08 16.76
C THR A 73 -4.79 0.08 15.32
N SER A 74 -4.58 -0.91 14.45
CA SER A 74 -5.03 -0.85 13.05
C SER A 74 -6.56 -0.80 12.95
N GLU A 75 -7.27 -1.55 13.80
CA GLU A 75 -8.73 -1.53 13.89
C GLU A 75 -9.24 -0.19 14.45
N SER A 76 -8.58 0.38 15.47
CA SER A 76 -8.91 1.71 15.98
C SER A 76 -8.70 2.80 14.92
N VAL A 77 -7.64 2.72 14.12
CA VAL A 77 -7.40 3.64 12.98
C VAL A 77 -8.52 3.52 11.95
N ARG A 78 -8.95 2.29 11.60
CA ARG A 78 -10.11 2.07 10.72
C ARG A 78 -11.34 2.80 11.24
N ASP A 79 -11.69 2.58 12.50
CA ASP A 79 -12.92 3.11 13.09
C ASP A 79 -12.87 4.64 13.23
N LYS A 80 -11.74 5.19 13.69
CA LYS A 80 -11.54 6.65 13.81
C LYS A 80 -11.44 7.37 12.47
N SER A 81 -11.06 6.69 11.41
CA SER A 81 -11.06 7.22 10.04
C SER A 81 -12.39 7.03 9.31
N ASN A 82 -13.44 6.55 9.97
CA ASN A 82 -14.70 6.16 9.34
C ASN A 82 -14.49 5.20 8.15
N LYS A 83 -13.64 4.19 8.33
CA LYS A 83 -13.29 3.19 7.31
C LYS A 83 -12.57 3.76 6.07
N VAL A 84 -12.15 5.02 6.07
CA VAL A 84 -11.31 5.57 4.98
C VAL A 84 -9.96 4.87 4.92
N ILE A 85 -9.42 4.46 6.09
CA ILE A 85 -8.19 3.68 6.20
C ILE A 85 -8.54 2.26 6.66
N MET A 86 -8.29 1.26 5.80
CA MET A 86 -8.61 -0.13 6.07
C MET A 86 -7.36 -0.93 6.47
N PRO A 87 -7.46 -1.81 7.49
CA PRO A 87 -6.41 -2.76 7.78
C PRO A 87 -6.16 -3.70 6.60
N MET A 88 -4.90 -3.97 6.29
CA MET A 88 -4.48 -4.94 5.28
C MET A 88 -3.50 -5.93 5.91
N GLN A 89 -3.60 -7.19 5.55
CA GLN A 89 -2.70 -8.24 6.04
C GLN A 89 -2.20 -9.09 4.87
N TYR A 90 -0.90 -9.36 4.82
CA TYR A 90 -0.37 -10.31 3.86
C TYR A 90 -0.73 -11.74 4.25
N GLU A 91 -1.43 -12.41 3.36
CA GLU A 91 -1.84 -13.82 3.51
C GLU A 91 -1.57 -14.59 2.21
N LEU A 92 -1.53 -15.91 2.33
CA LEU A 92 -1.65 -16.78 1.17
C LEU A 92 -3.11 -16.74 0.72
N THR A 93 -3.38 -16.02 -0.35
CA THR A 93 -4.73 -15.93 -0.91
C THR A 93 -5.06 -17.18 -1.71
N SER A 94 -6.21 -17.78 -1.46
CA SER A 94 -6.72 -18.87 -2.27
C SER A 94 -7.20 -18.35 -3.64
N GLY A 95 -6.96 -19.13 -4.70
CA GLY A 95 -7.51 -18.82 -6.03
C GLY A 95 -6.81 -17.72 -6.81
N GLY A 96 -5.58 -17.32 -6.43
CA GLY A 96 -4.79 -16.34 -7.22
C GLY A 96 -5.29 -14.90 -7.17
N GLN A 97 -6.22 -14.58 -6.27
CA GLN A 97 -6.71 -13.22 -6.07
C GLN A 97 -5.64 -12.36 -5.40
N MET A 98 -5.48 -11.12 -5.88
CA MET A 98 -4.55 -10.19 -5.25
C MET A 98 -5.05 -9.70 -3.89
N LEU A 99 -6.33 -9.37 -3.80
CA LEU A 99 -7.00 -8.89 -2.60
C LEU A 99 -8.24 -9.73 -2.31
N THR A 100 -8.48 -10.01 -1.03
CA THR A 100 -9.67 -10.72 -0.57
C THR A 100 -10.22 -10.01 0.67
N PRO A 101 -11.45 -9.48 0.64
CA PRO A 101 -12.08 -8.89 1.81
C PRO A 101 -12.32 -9.99 2.87
N LYS A 102 -12.11 -9.64 4.13
CA LYS A 102 -12.35 -10.50 5.29
C LYS A 102 -13.36 -9.83 6.20
N THR A 103 -14.39 -10.55 6.54
CA THR A 103 -15.47 -10.07 7.42
C THR A 103 -15.31 -10.62 8.84
N ASP A 104 -15.89 -9.90 9.79
CA ASP A 104 -16.09 -10.38 11.15
C ASP A 104 -17.27 -11.38 11.25
N GLU A 105 -17.58 -11.84 12.44
CA GLU A 105 -18.68 -12.77 12.71
C GLU A 105 -20.08 -12.19 12.39
N TYR A 106 -20.17 -10.85 12.27
CA TYR A 106 -21.41 -10.14 11.94
C TYR A 106 -21.52 -9.81 10.45
N GLY A 107 -20.52 -10.18 9.63
CA GLY A 107 -20.48 -9.90 8.20
C GLY A 107 -19.92 -8.53 7.83
N ASN A 108 -19.45 -7.71 8.81
CA ASN A 108 -18.85 -6.43 8.52
C ASN A 108 -17.40 -6.59 8.03
N LEU A 109 -16.97 -5.75 7.11
CA LEU A 109 -15.58 -5.77 6.65
C LEU A 109 -14.62 -5.46 7.80
N SER A 110 -13.78 -6.41 8.13
CA SER A 110 -12.77 -6.32 9.19
C SER A 110 -11.42 -5.86 8.65
N TYR A 111 -10.93 -6.54 7.63
CA TYR A 111 -9.66 -6.20 6.97
C TYR A 111 -9.62 -6.76 5.54
N VAL A 112 -8.56 -6.43 4.81
CA VAL A 112 -8.30 -6.95 3.47
C VAL A 112 -7.07 -7.85 3.50
N ALA A 113 -7.23 -9.11 3.11
CA ALA A 113 -6.10 -10.01 2.88
C ALA A 113 -5.47 -9.68 1.53
N ALA A 114 -4.14 -9.61 1.46
CA ALA A 114 -3.41 -9.31 0.24
C ALA A 114 -2.36 -10.38 -0.08
N HIS A 115 -2.31 -10.81 -1.34
CA HIS A 115 -1.24 -11.68 -1.84
C HIS A 115 0.07 -10.89 -1.92
N ARG A 116 0.99 -11.15 -0.99
CA ARG A 116 2.19 -10.33 -0.79
C ARG A 116 3.01 -10.11 -2.08
N THR A 117 3.31 -11.18 -2.81
CA THR A 117 4.15 -11.08 -4.01
C THR A 117 3.49 -10.23 -5.10
N MET A 118 2.22 -10.47 -5.40
CA MET A 118 1.48 -9.70 -6.41
C MET A 118 1.36 -8.23 -6.04
N HIS A 119 1.09 -7.94 -4.76
CA HIS A 119 0.98 -6.59 -4.24
C HIS A 119 2.29 -5.81 -4.40
N LEU A 120 3.42 -6.40 -4.01
CA LEU A 120 4.74 -5.79 -4.12
C LEU A 120 5.24 -5.71 -5.58
N ASP A 121 4.93 -6.70 -6.43
CA ASP A 121 5.23 -6.67 -7.87
C ASP A 121 4.52 -5.48 -8.54
N ARG A 122 3.28 -5.19 -8.15
CA ARG A 122 2.52 -4.06 -8.68
C ARG A 122 3.18 -2.73 -8.36
N LEU A 123 3.58 -2.49 -7.10
CA LEU A 123 4.32 -1.27 -6.74
C LEU A 123 5.63 -1.18 -7.52
N ALA A 124 6.43 -2.25 -7.55
CA ALA A 124 7.72 -2.26 -8.23
C ALA A 124 7.58 -1.98 -9.74
N SER A 125 6.52 -2.48 -10.37
CA SER A 125 6.19 -2.17 -11.75
C SER A 125 5.85 -0.70 -11.95
N ALA A 126 4.99 -0.14 -11.09
CA ALA A 126 4.60 1.26 -11.15
C ALA A 126 5.78 2.22 -10.99
N VAL A 127 6.68 1.93 -10.05
CA VAL A 127 7.90 2.73 -9.84
C VAL A 127 8.82 2.67 -11.06
N ARG A 128 9.03 1.47 -11.63
CA ARG A 128 9.85 1.31 -12.84
C ARG A 128 9.24 2.00 -14.07
N SER A 129 7.93 2.03 -14.16
CA SER A 129 7.22 2.69 -15.26
C SER A 129 7.12 4.21 -15.09
N GLY A 130 7.64 4.77 -13.99
CA GLY A 130 7.56 6.21 -13.72
C GLY A 130 6.15 6.68 -13.33
N PHE A 131 5.26 5.77 -12.91
CA PHE A 131 3.91 6.11 -12.46
C PHE A 131 3.89 6.77 -11.07
N VAL A 132 4.99 6.61 -10.32
CA VAL A 132 5.15 7.19 -8.99
C VAL A 132 6.28 8.21 -9.01
N GLU A 133 5.92 9.47 -8.83
CA GLU A 133 6.86 10.58 -8.64
C GLU A 133 7.14 10.73 -7.14
N PHE A 134 8.41 10.77 -6.78
CA PHE A 134 8.84 10.94 -5.40
C PHE A 134 9.09 12.41 -5.07
N SER A 135 8.34 12.93 -4.12
CA SER A 135 8.54 14.24 -3.52
C SER A 135 8.15 14.24 -2.05
N GLY A 136 8.26 15.36 -1.35
CA GLY A 136 7.85 15.45 0.06
C GLY A 136 8.74 14.70 1.06
N TYR A 137 9.93 14.30 0.64
CA TYR A 137 10.83 13.48 1.47
C TYR A 137 11.64 14.31 2.49
N GLY A 138 11.68 15.65 2.36
CA GLY A 138 12.45 16.50 3.27
C GLY A 138 13.90 16.06 3.42
N SER A 139 14.37 15.94 4.66
CA SER A 139 15.71 15.42 5.01
C SER A 139 15.82 13.89 4.97
N GLN A 140 14.74 13.15 4.71
CA GLN A 140 14.70 11.68 4.79
C GLN A 140 14.99 10.98 3.47
N LYS A 141 15.41 11.70 2.42
CA LYS A 141 15.60 11.16 1.07
C LYS A 141 16.44 9.88 1.06
N ASP A 142 17.60 9.90 1.70
CA ASP A 142 18.52 8.76 1.68
C ASP A 142 17.92 7.54 2.44
N THR A 143 17.26 7.79 3.56
CA THR A 143 16.55 6.77 4.32
C THR A 143 15.44 6.12 3.47
N ILE A 144 14.65 6.93 2.77
CA ILE A 144 13.58 6.43 1.89
C ILE A 144 14.17 5.56 0.77
N ILE A 145 15.25 6.05 0.12
CA ILE A 145 15.93 5.28 -0.94
C ILE A 145 16.46 3.96 -0.40
N GLN A 146 17.05 3.94 0.80
CA GLN A 146 17.51 2.72 1.46
C GLN A 146 16.36 1.75 1.68
N HIS A 147 15.24 2.19 2.26
CA HIS A 147 14.06 1.35 2.48
C HIS A 147 13.47 0.79 1.18
N LEU A 148 13.44 1.60 0.11
CA LEU A 148 12.94 1.15 -1.21
C LEU A 148 13.84 0.09 -1.85
N ARG A 149 15.14 0.13 -1.58
CA ARG A 149 16.13 -0.84 -2.08
C ARG A 149 16.26 -2.10 -1.20
N ALA A 150 15.70 -2.08 0.00
CA ALA A 150 15.82 -3.18 0.97
C ALA A 150 15.11 -4.46 0.51
N MET A 151 14.16 -4.35 -0.41
CA MET A 151 13.40 -5.46 -0.92
C MET A 151 13.87 -5.87 -2.33
N VAL A 152 14.16 -7.16 -2.50
CA VAL A 152 14.53 -7.73 -3.80
C VAL A 152 13.66 -8.94 -4.13
N ARG A 153 13.41 -9.14 -5.41
CA ARG A 153 12.64 -10.28 -5.91
C ARG A 153 13.59 -11.41 -6.27
N GLU A 154 13.44 -12.56 -5.62
CA GLU A 154 14.26 -13.75 -5.82
C GLU A 154 13.39 -14.96 -6.16
N LEU A 155 13.97 -15.92 -6.88
CA LEU A 155 13.38 -17.25 -7.04
C LEU A 155 13.78 -18.12 -5.85
N LYS A 156 12.81 -18.54 -5.07
CA LYS A 156 13.00 -19.48 -3.95
C LYS A 156 12.25 -20.78 -4.22
N SER A 157 12.81 -21.88 -3.75
CA SER A 157 12.06 -23.14 -3.76
C SER A 157 10.78 -22.99 -2.91
N ASP A 158 9.71 -23.54 -3.43
CA ASP A 158 8.46 -23.67 -2.66
C ASP A 158 8.67 -24.59 -1.44
N ASN A 159 7.63 -24.74 -0.61
CA ASN A 159 7.69 -25.59 0.58
C ASN A 159 7.89 -27.09 0.25
N SER A 160 7.60 -27.51 -0.98
CA SER A 160 7.80 -28.88 -1.45
C SER A 160 9.23 -29.11 -2.02
N GLY A 161 9.96 -28.01 -2.28
CA GLY A 161 11.28 -28.05 -2.90
C GLY A 161 11.26 -28.39 -4.40
N THR A 162 10.08 -28.53 -5.00
CA THR A 162 9.91 -28.98 -6.39
C THR A 162 9.88 -27.85 -7.39
N GLU A 163 9.39 -26.68 -7.00
CA GLU A 163 9.27 -25.52 -7.89
C GLU A 163 9.98 -24.29 -7.33
N LYS A 164 10.51 -23.47 -8.23
CA LYS A 164 11.05 -22.16 -7.89
C LYS A 164 9.98 -21.11 -8.12
N VAL A 165 9.53 -20.50 -7.04
CA VAL A 165 8.53 -19.43 -7.08
C VAL A 165 9.17 -18.08 -6.81
N PRO A 166 8.75 -17.01 -7.50
CA PRO A 166 9.25 -15.67 -7.25
C PRO A 166 8.72 -15.15 -5.92
N MET A 167 9.60 -14.67 -5.06
CA MET A 167 9.27 -14.12 -3.75
C MET A 167 10.04 -12.82 -3.50
N TRP A 168 9.41 -11.90 -2.81
CA TRP A 168 10.07 -10.70 -2.30
C TRP A 168 10.79 -11.01 -0.99
N VAL A 169 12.08 -10.75 -0.97
CA VAL A 169 12.98 -11.04 0.14
C VAL A 169 13.58 -9.74 0.66
N LYS A 170 13.59 -9.61 1.97
CA LYS A 170 14.22 -8.49 2.65
C LYS A 170 15.73 -8.72 2.70
N LYS A 171 16.51 -7.79 2.13
CA LYS A 171 17.99 -7.82 2.13
C LYS A 171 18.59 -6.87 3.15
N ASP A 172 17.87 -5.85 3.58
CA ASP A 172 18.32 -4.89 4.58
C ASP A 172 17.32 -4.84 5.75
N LYS A 173 17.74 -4.26 6.87
CA LYS A 173 16.94 -4.22 8.10
C LYS A 173 15.64 -3.43 7.96
N ASN A 174 15.62 -2.40 7.13
CA ASN A 174 14.54 -1.43 7.07
C ASN A 174 13.92 -1.38 5.67
N ASP A 175 12.68 -1.84 5.55
CA ASP A 175 11.88 -1.86 4.31
C ASP A 175 10.54 -1.13 4.47
N HIS A 176 10.38 -0.42 5.57
CA HIS A 176 9.10 0.13 6.01
C HIS A 176 8.46 1.11 5.00
N TYR A 177 9.24 2.04 4.41
CA TYR A 177 8.70 2.93 3.38
C TYR A 177 8.35 2.21 2.07
N PHE A 178 8.95 1.06 1.78
CA PHE A 178 8.52 0.24 0.66
C PHE A 178 7.10 -0.30 0.90
N HIS A 179 6.82 -0.77 2.12
CA HIS A 179 5.50 -1.27 2.49
C HIS A 179 4.46 -0.14 2.60
N SER A 180 4.76 0.96 3.29
CA SER A 180 3.82 2.08 3.39
C SER A 180 3.47 2.66 2.00
N LEU A 181 4.45 2.76 1.09
CA LEU A 181 4.20 3.16 -0.29
C LEU A 181 3.35 2.14 -1.05
N SER A 182 3.54 0.84 -0.81
CA SER A 182 2.72 -0.19 -1.45
C SER A 182 1.26 -0.14 -1.01
N TYR A 183 1.00 0.15 0.25
CA TYR A 183 -0.34 0.38 0.79
C TYR A 183 -0.99 1.63 0.19
N LEU A 184 -0.25 2.73 0.08
CA LEU A 184 -0.72 3.94 -0.59
C LEU A 184 -1.09 3.63 -2.06
N TYR A 185 -0.19 3.00 -2.82
CA TYR A 185 -0.42 2.73 -4.24
C TYR A 185 -1.62 1.79 -4.44
N GLN A 186 -1.80 0.82 -3.55
CA GLN A 186 -2.98 -0.04 -3.59
C GLN A 186 -4.28 0.73 -3.32
N ALA A 187 -4.25 1.71 -2.42
CA ALA A 187 -5.42 2.57 -2.17
C ALA A 187 -5.78 3.39 -3.42
N VAL A 188 -4.78 3.93 -4.13
CA VAL A 188 -4.99 4.60 -5.42
C VAL A 188 -5.71 3.68 -6.41
N ILE A 189 -5.21 2.44 -6.57
CA ILE A 189 -5.79 1.49 -7.51
C ILE A 189 -7.24 1.16 -7.14
N GLN A 190 -7.52 0.89 -5.87
CA GLN A 190 -8.88 0.54 -5.44
C GLN A 190 -9.85 1.71 -5.65
N TYR A 191 -9.43 2.92 -5.33
CA TYR A 191 -10.24 4.11 -5.53
C TYR A 191 -10.61 4.33 -7.01
N TYR A 192 -9.62 4.28 -7.91
CA TYR A 192 -9.87 4.47 -9.34
C TYR A 192 -10.58 3.29 -10.02
N ASN A 193 -10.61 2.14 -9.40
CA ASN A 193 -11.46 1.01 -9.81
C ASN A 193 -12.88 1.09 -9.23
N GLY A 194 -13.25 2.19 -8.57
CA GLY A 194 -14.59 2.41 -8.01
C GLY A 194 -14.87 1.66 -6.71
N CYS A 195 -13.83 1.18 -6.01
CA CYS A 195 -14.00 0.56 -4.70
C CYS A 195 -14.28 1.63 -3.63
N SER A 196 -15.29 1.38 -2.79
CA SER A 196 -15.56 2.15 -1.57
C SER A 196 -15.66 1.20 -0.38
N PHE A 197 -15.07 1.58 0.76
CA PHE A 197 -15.24 0.83 2.01
C PHE A 197 -16.43 1.37 2.84
N LEU A 198 -17.07 2.44 2.36
CA LEU A 198 -18.15 3.13 3.07
C LEU A 198 -19.52 2.56 2.78
N ASP A 199 -19.67 1.76 1.70
CA ASP A 199 -20.98 1.24 1.30
C ASP A 199 -21.36 0.06 2.19
N ASP A 200 -22.35 0.27 3.06
CA ASP A 200 -22.96 -0.75 3.93
C ASP A 200 -23.77 -1.82 3.14
N GLN A 201 -23.88 -1.67 1.84
CA GLN A 201 -24.57 -2.59 0.93
C GLN A 201 -23.53 -3.60 0.38
N GLY A 202 -23.45 -4.73 1.05
CA GLY A 202 -22.77 -5.97 0.65
C GLY A 202 -21.70 -5.84 -0.44
N TYR A 203 -20.44 -5.97 -0.06
CA TYR A 203 -19.32 -6.00 -0.99
C TYR A 203 -19.64 -6.86 -2.21
N ASN A 204 -19.83 -6.22 -3.35
CA ASN A 204 -19.76 -6.90 -4.63
C ASN A 204 -18.32 -7.35 -4.81
N SER A 205 -18.04 -8.63 -4.57
CA SER A 205 -16.72 -9.26 -4.77
C SER A 205 -16.16 -8.98 -6.17
N THR A 206 -17.00 -8.65 -7.11
CA THR A 206 -16.68 -8.25 -8.48
C THR A 206 -15.88 -6.94 -8.55
N ILE A 207 -16.07 -6.00 -7.62
CA ILE A 207 -15.36 -4.71 -7.64
C ILE A 207 -13.87 -4.89 -7.23
N PHE A 208 -13.59 -5.78 -6.29
CA PHE A 208 -12.20 -6.09 -5.92
C PHE A 208 -11.45 -6.89 -7.01
N LEU A 209 -12.19 -7.58 -7.88
CA LEU A 209 -11.64 -8.42 -8.96
C LEU A 209 -11.55 -7.68 -10.30
N GLY A 210 -12.36 -6.64 -10.51
CA GLY A 210 -12.42 -5.88 -11.75
C GLY A 210 -11.20 -5.00 -11.93
N GLY A 211 -10.23 -5.45 -12.70
CA GLY A 211 -9.07 -4.64 -13.09
C GLY A 211 -7.77 -5.40 -13.34
N MET A 212 -7.80 -6.72 -13.30
CA MET A 212 -6.59 -7.52 -13.56
C MET A 212 -6.29 -7.74 -15.04
N ASP A 213 -7.27 -7.68 -15.92
CA ASP A 213 -7.10 -8.12 -17.31
C ASP A 213 -6.39 -7.11 -18.22
N ASN A 214 -6.19 -5.86 -17.78
CA ASN A 214 -5.59 -4.82 -18.63
C ASN A 214 -4.15 -4.43 -18.28
N PHE A 215 -3.53 -5.02 -17.28
CA PHE A 215 -2.10 -4.85 -17.02
C PHE A 215 -1.32 -6.11 -17.32
N LEU A 216 -1.26 -6.47 -18.61
CA LEU A 216 -0.26 -7.39 -19.12
C LEU A 216 1.12 -6.77 -18.90
N VAL A 217 1.82 -7.19 -17.87
CA VAL A 217 3.26 -6.95 -17.75
C VAL A 217 3.91 -7.67 -18.93
N PRO A 218 4.62 -6.96 -19.83
CA PRO A 218 5.35 -7.64 -20.90
C PRO A 218 6.34 -8.60 -20.26
N SER A 219 6.23 -9.86 -20.59
CA SER A 219 7.06 -10.96 -20.07
C SER A 219 8.43 -11.01 -20.74
N ASN A 220 9.10 -9.88 -20.99
CA ASN A 220 10.40 -9.91 -21.64
C ASN A 220 11.43 -8.99 -20.98
N SER A 221 12.56 -9.65 -20.67
CA SER A 221 13.92 -9.13 -20.43
C SER A 221 14.17 -8.38 -19.13
N LEU A 222 14.48 -9.17 -18.10
CA LEU A 222 15.44 -8.77 -17.06
C LEU A 222 16.84 -8.72 -17.70
N THR A 223 17.21 -7.60 -18.28
CA THR A 223 18.62 -7.30 -18.55
C THR A 223 19.08 -6.31 -17.50
N LEU A 224 19.77 -6.81 -16.51
CA LEU A 224 20.54 -6.02 -15.55
C LEU A 224 21.59 -5.23 -16.34
N ILE A 225 21.42 -3.93 -16.46
CA ILE A 225 22.50 -3.03 -16.89
C ILE A 225 23.34 -2.77 -15.65
N GLY A 226 24.34 -3.61 -15.46
CA GLY A 226 25.53 -3.27 -14.70
C GLY A 226 26.41 -2.39 -15.60
N ARG A 227 26.64 -1.14 -15.23
CA ARG A 227 27.79 -0.36 -15.70
C ARG A 227 28.39 0.39 -14.53
N LYS A 228 29.63 0.05 -14.35
CA LYS A 228 30.86 0.63 -13.81
C LYS A 228 30.75 2.02 -13.16
#